data_05fee89aad857b78cbdf47f61f56e074
#
_entry.id   05fee89aad857b78cbdf47f61f56e074
#
_cell.length_a   1.000
_cell.length_b   1.000
_cell.length_c   1.000
_cell.angle_alpha   90.00
_cell.angle_beta   90.00
_cell.angle_gamma   90.00
#
_symmetry.space_group_name_H-M   'P 1'
#
loop_
_entity.id
_entity.type
_entity.pdbx_description
1 polymer ?
#
loop_
_entity_poly.entity_id
_entity_poly.type
_entity_poly.pdbx_seq_one_letter_code
_entity_poly.pdbx_strand_id
1 'polypeptide(L)'
;NIGCITGVYNISASYVLVEGVFSNTQNVSPYRGAGRPEATYIIERMIDIAAEKLGFDKVELRRRNLIRPEQMPFKTGLVFTYDSGDFPGLLITALNAANWAGFDDRRMASKSRSRIRGFGIANPIEIAGGPERKPHSEFARVTVSPDGSVVLVSGSSDSGQGHATVFAQILSSKLGVDPTAVSLIAGDTREAPNGTGTFGSRTVAAAGTSIVKCAEILIKTMQEPAAEVLESTIDEISFEDGYYRVQKSNLSISFIDL
;
A
#
# COMPACT_ATOMS: atom_id res chain seq x y z
N ASN A 1 2.69 12.00 -14.82
CA ASN A 1 3.77 11.32 -14.09
C ASN A 1 4.99 10.99 -14.95
N ILE A 2 5.59 12.02 -15.52
CA ILE A 2 6.81 11.93 -16.33
C ILE A 2 7.92 11.16 -15.61
N GLY A 3 8.06 11.35 -14.29
CA GLY A 3 9.09 10.70 -13.50
C GLY A 3 9.07 9.18 -13.47
N CYS A 4 7.96 8.54 -13.81
CA CYS A 4 7.83 7.07 -13.83
C CYS A 4 8.01 6.45 -15.23
N ILE A 5 8.34 7.25 -16.25
CA ILE A 5 8.34 6.74 -17.64
C ILE A 5 9.48 5.74 -17.91
N THR A 6 10.55 5.75 -17.11
CA THR A 6 11.62 4.76 -17.18
C THR A 6 11.28 3.46 -16.44
N GLY A 7 10.15 3.43 -15.70
CA GLY A 7 9.74 2.25 -14.94
C GLY A 7 10.81 1.81 -13.94
N VAL A 8 10.98 0.52 -13.81
CA VAL A 8 11.96 -0.13 -12.93
C VAL A 8 13.25 -0.52 -13.66
N TYR A 9 13.50 0.12 -14.80
CA TYR A 9 14.63 -0.22 -15.65
C TYR A 9 15.80 0.76 -15.51
N ASN A 10 17.02 0.24 -15.60
CA ASN A 10 18.25 1.00 -15.54
C ASN A 10 18.48 1.74 -16.87
N ILE A 11 17.76 2.84 -17.07
CA ILE A 11 17.86 3.73 -18.21
C ILE A 11 18.65 4.96 -17.77
N SER A 12 19.85 5.11 -18.31
CA SER A 12 20.81 6.13 -17.88
C SER A 12 20.42 7.55 -18.29
N ALA A 13 19.69 7.72 -19.38
CA ALA A 13 19.26 9.03 -19.88
C ALA A 13 17.90 8.93 -20.53
N SER A 14 17.05 9.93 -20.28
CA SER A 14 15.71 10.03 -20.85
C SER A 14 15.38 11.48 -21.17
N TYR A 15 14.73 11.68 -22.30
CA TYR A 15 14.15 12.95 -22.67
C TYR A 15 12.63 12.79 -22.84
N VAL A 16 11.85 13.66 -22.23
CA VAL A 16 10.38 13.63 -22.32
C VAL A 16 9.89 15.04 -22.62
N LEU A 17 9.17 15.18 -23.73
CA LEU A 17 8.42 16.38 -24.07
C LEU A 17 6.93 16.10 -23.87
N VAL A 18 6.25 16.96 -23.14
CA VAL A 18 4.80 16.90 -22.92
C VAL A 18 4.18 18.20 -23.37
N GLU A 19 3.25 18.12 -24.30
CA GLU A 19 2.50 19.26 -24.81
C GLU A 19 1.02 19.12 -24.43
N GLY A 20 0.49 20.13 -23.73
CA GLY A 20 -0.94 20.24 -23.45
C GLY A 20 -1.65 20.98 -24.58
N VAL A 21 -2.62 20.32 -25.19
CA VAL A 21 -3.41 20.92 -26.28
C VAL A 21 -4.89 20.96 -25.92
N PHE A 22 -5.58 22.00 -26.34
CA PHE A 22 -7.04 22.03 -26.24
C PHE A 22 -7.65 21.20 -27.36
N SER A 23 -8.68 20.42 -27.03
CA SER A 23 -9.42 19.60 -27.98
C SER A 23 -10.91 19.63 -27.66
N ASN A 24 -11.73 19.13 -28.59
CA ASN A 24 -13.18 19.01 -28.41
C ASN A 24 -13.58 17.74 -27.62
N THR A 25 -12.62 17.09 -26.96
CA THR A 25 -12.85 15.91 -26.16
C THR A 25 -13.00 16.27 -24.66
N GLN A 26 -13.45 15.30 -23.88
CA GLN A 26 -13.46 15.39 -22.43
C GLN A 26 -12.08 15.80 -21.90
N ASN A 27 -12.04 16.66 -20.90
CA ASN A 27 -10.81 17.02 -20.20
C ASN A 27 -10.16 15.78 -19.59
N VAL A 28 -8.84 15.68 -19.71
CA VAL A 28 -8.08 14.71 -18.94
C VAL A 28 -7.93 15.20 -17.50
N SER A 29 -8.14 14.31 -16.55
CA SER A 29 -7.97 14.59 -15.12
C SER A 29 -7.39 13.37 -14.42
N PRO A 30 -6.83 13.53 -13.22
CA PRO A 30 -6.30 12.40 -12.47
C PRO A 30 -7.36 11.32 -12.28
N TYR A 31 -7.03 10.11 -12.69
CA TYR A 31 -7.74 8.88 -12.39
C TYR A 31 -6.83 8.00 -11.53
N ARG A 32 -7.36 6.98 -10.85
CA ARG A 32 -6.57 6.09 -10.00
C ARG A 32 -5.30 5.60 -10.71
N GLY A 33 -4.12 5.86 -10.09
CA GLY A 33 -2.81 5.71 -10.72
C GLY A 33 -2.24 7.01 -11.29
N ALA A 34 -3.08 8.01 -11.64
CA ALA A 34 -2.72 9.39 -11.97
C ALA A 34 -1.55 9.50 -12.97
N GLY A 35 -1.64 8.82 -14.12
CA GLY A 35 -0.64 8.80 -15.20
C GLY A 35 0.45 7.74 -15.04
N ARG A 36 0.50 6.99 -13.94
CA ARG A 36 1.44 5.86 -13.80
C ARG A 36 1.05 4.63 -14.63
N PRO A 37 -0.24 4.29 -14.77
CA PRO A 37 -0.67 3.27 -15.73
C PRO A 37 -0.23 3.59 -17.15
N GLU A 38 -0.37 4.83 -17.58
CA GLU A 38 0.05 5.29 -18.90
C GLU A 38 1.57 5.21 -19.09
N ALA A 39 2.33 5.66 -18.10
CA ALA A 39 3.79 5.55 -18.13
C ALA A 39 4.25 4.08 -18.17
N THR A 40 3.64 3.23 -17.34
CA THR A 40 3.89 1.78 -17.33
C THR A 40 3.54 1.15 -18.69
N TYR A 41 2.39 1.49 -19.26
CA TYR A 41 1.99 0.98 -20.57
C TYR A 41 3.02 1.33 -21.64
N ILE A 42 3.49 2.59 -21.68
CA ILE A 42 4.48 3.05 -22.67
C ILE A 42 5.76 2.22 -22.58
N ILE A 43 6.40 2.17 -21.41
CA ILE A 43 7.71 1.49 -21.28
C ILE A 43 7.58 -0.02 -21.48
N GLU A 44 6.57 -0.66 -20.89
CA GLU A 44 6.39 -2.10 -20.95
C GLU A 44 6.03 -2.55 -22.37
N ARG A 45 5.21 -1.77 -23.08
CA ARG A 45 4.88 -2.04 -24.48
C ARG A 45 6.08 -1.85 -25.40
N MET A 46 6.89 -0.84 -25.15
CA MET A 46 8.14 -0.63 -25.91
C MET A 46 9.11 -1.78 -25.74
N ILE A 47 9.24 -2.32 -24.53
CA ILE A 47 10.08 -3.50 -24.26
C ILE A 47 9.52 -4.73 -25.00
N ASP A 48 8.21 -4.94 -25.00
CA ASP A 48 7.59 -6.03 -25.75
C ASP A 48 7.87 -5.95 -27.25
N ILE A 49 7.72 -4.75 -27.82
CA ILE A 49 7.99 -4.51 -29.25
C ILE A 49 9.48 -4.70 -29.57
N ALA A 50 10.36 -4.22 -28.70
CA ALA A 50 11.80 -4.40 -28.86
C ALA A 50 12.20 -5.90 -28.80
N ALA A 51 11.66 -6.63 -27.85
CA ALA A 51 11.88 -8.07 -27.73
C ALA A 51 11.43 -8.81 -29.01
N GLU A 52 10.24 -8.53 -29.50
CA GLU A 52 9.72 -9.14 -30.70
C GLU A 52 10.55 -8.81 -31.96
N LYS A 53 10.88 -7.53 -32.16
CA LYS A 53 11.64 -7.09 -33.32
C LYS A 53 13.10 -7.57 -33.35
N LEU A 54 13.71 -7.72 -32.18
CA LEU A 54 15.11 -8.09 -32.03
C LEU A 54 15.30 -9.58 -31.70
N GLY A 55 14.23 -10.36 -31.60
CA GLY A 55 14.27 -11.78 -31.33
C GLY A 55 14.70 -12.14 -29.90
N PHE A 56 14.48 -11.24 -28.93
CA PHE A 56 14.73 -11.54 -27.52
C PHE A 56 13.49 -12.16 -26.86
N ASP A 57 13.74 -13.01 -25.86
CA ASP A 57 12.70 -13.37 -24.91
C ASP A 57 12.28 -12.14 -24.07
N LYS A 58 10.97 -11.95 -23.90
CA LYS A 58 10.40 -10.78 -23.23
C LYS A 58 10.78 -10.68 -21.75
N VAL A 59 10.88 -11.83 -21.09
CA VAL A 59 11.29 -11.89 -19.68
C VAL A 59 12.78 -11.61 -19.55
N GLU A 60 13.58 -12.23 -20.41
CA GLU A 60 15.04 -12.07 -20.39
C GLU A 60 15.46 -10.63 -20.71
N LEU A 61 14.80 -9.97 -21.66
CA LEU A 61 15.06 -8.55 -21.95
C LEU A 61 14.78 -7.67 -20.72
N ARG A 62 13.69 -7.93 -20.02
CA ARG A 62 13.37 -7.24 -18.75
C ARG A 62 14.43 -7.51 -17.69
N ARG A 63 14.72 -8.80 -17.44
CA ARG A 63 15.68 -9.24 -16.42
C ARG A 63 17.04 -8.57 -16.56
N ARG A 64 17.54 -8.43 -17.78
CA ARG A 64 18.85 -7.77 -18.07
C ARG A 64 18.85 -6.29 -17.75
N ASN A 65 17.71 -5.63 -17.82
CA ASN A 65 17.59 -4.19 -17.70
C ASN A 65 16.98 -3.72 -16.37
N LEU A 66 16.55 -4.63 -15.48
CA LEU A 66 16.03 -4.25 -14.18
C LEU A 66 17.11 -3.59 -13.31
N ILE A 67 16.68 -2.56 -12.57
CA ILE A 67 17.46 -1.99 -11.47
C ILE A 67 17.57 -3.06 -10.38
N ARG A 68 18.79 -3.28 -9.90
CA ARG A 68 19.11 -4.31 -8.90
C ARG A 68 19.11 -3.73 -7.49
N PRO A 69 18.88 -4.56 -6.43
CA PRO A 69 18.90 -4.10 -5.04
C PRO A 69 20.19 -3.37 -4.65
N GLU A 70 21.33 -3.82 -5.17
CA GLU A 70 22.65 -3.23 -4.85
C GLU A 70 22.82 -1.83 -5.44
N GLN A 71 21.95 -1.41 -6.34
CA GLN A 71 21.96 -0.08 -6.94
C GLN A 71 21.12 0.93 -6.14
N MET A 72 20.44 0.49 -5.08
CA MET A 72 19.63 1.37 -4.25
C MET A 72 20.47 2.16 -3.24
N PRO A 73 20.16 3.44 -3.01
CA PRO A 73 19.12 4.23 -3.67
C PRO A 73 19.48 4.58 -5.11
N PHE A 74 18.56 4.35 -6.05
CA PHE A 74 18.77 4.53 -7.48
C PHE A 74 18.19 5.86 -7.97
N LYS A 75 19.05 6.75 -8.45
CA LYS A 75 18.62 8.00 -9.09
C LYS A 75 18.25 7.73 -10.54
N THR A 76 16.95 7.90 -10.86
CA THR A 76 16.48 7.74 -12.23
C THR A 76 17.06 8.82 -13.16
N GLY A 77 17.03 8.60 -14.47
CA GLY A 77 17.40 9.61 -15.47
C GLY A 77 16.45 10.82 -15.53
N LEU A 78 15.43 10.88 -14.63
CA LEU A 78 14.43 11.93 -14.56
C LEU A 78 14.41 12.58 -13.16
N VAL A 79 13.25 12.57 -12.49
CA VAL A 79 13.04 13.35 -11.25
C VAL A 79 13.02 12.52 -9.97
N PHE A 80 12.92 11.20 -10.06
CA PHE A 80 12.79 10.34 -8.90
C PHE A 80 14.11 9.70 -8.48
N THR A 81 14.21 9.42 -7.19
CA THR A 81 15.19 8.50 -6.62
C THR A 81 14.40 7.39 -5.94
N TYR A 82 14.61 6.16 -6.36
CA TYR A 82 14.04 4.98 -5.73
C TYR A 82 14.88 4.64 -4.49
N ASP A 83 14.24 4.56 -3.35
CA ASP A 83 14.89 4.36 -2.06
C ASP A 83 15.20 2.89 -1.78
N SER A 84 14.35 2.00 -2.26
CA SER A 84 14.43 0.56 -2.03
C SER A 84 13.72 -0.22 -3.14
N GLY A 85 14.00 -1.51 -3.25
CA GLY A 85 13.31 -2.45 -4.12
C GLY A 85 14.18 -3.61 -4.56
N ASP A 86 13.56 -4.78 -4.70
CA ASP A 86 14.12 -5.96 -5.35
C ASP A 86 13.25 -6.33 -6.56
N PHE A 87 13.41 -5.59 -7.64
CA PHE A 87 12.64 -5.80 -8.87
C PHE A 87 12.95 -7.13 -9.55
N PRO A 88 14.22 -7.62 -9.60
CA PRO A 88 14.52 -8.95 -10.10
C PRO A 88 13.88 -10.06 -9.27
N GLY A 89 13.94 -10.01 -7.94
CA GLY A 89 13.33 -11.00 -7.05
C GLY A 89 11.81 -11.01 -7.17
N LEU A 90 11.18 -9.84 -7.26
CA LEU A 90 9.73 -9.72 -7.49
C LEU A 90 9.32 -10.32 -8.83
N LEU A 91 10.09 -10.05 -9.91
CA LEU A 91 9.84 -10.64 -11.23
C LEU A 91 9.88 -12.17 -11.16
N ILE A 92 10.90 -12.75 -10.54
CA ILE A 92 11.04 -14.21 -10.40
C ILE A 92 9.87 -14.78 -9.62
N THR A 93 9.49 -14.17 -8.52
CA THR A 93 8.36 -14.60 -7.69
C THR A 93 7.05 -14.59 -8.47
N ALA A 94 6.79 -13.53 -9.24
CA ALA A 94 5.60 -13.42 -10.08
C ALA A 94 5.57 -14.47 -11.19
N LEU A 95 6.68 -14.73 -11.86
CA LEU A 95 6.80 -15.75 -12.91
C LEU A 95 6.53 -17.16 -12.36
N ASN A 96 7.06 -17.47 -11.19
CA ASN A 96 6.85 -18.76 -10.52
C ASN A 96 5.38 -18.91 -10.09
N ALA A 97 4.81 -17.90 -9.44
CA ALA A 97 3.41 -17.91 -9.01
C ALA A 97 2.42 -18.06 -10.19
N ALA A 98 2.75 -17.45 -11.34
CA ALA A 98 1.96 -17.56 -12.57
C ALA A 98 2.22 -18.88 -13.31
N ASN A 99 3.15 -19.72 -12.88
CA ASN A 99 3.65 -20.86 -13.65
C ASN A 99 3.94 -20.45 -15.11
N TRP A 100 4.78 -19.44 -15.27
CA TRP A 100 5.07 -18.85 -16.59
C TRP A 100 5.56 -19.89 -17.60
N ALA A 101 6.47 -20.76 -17.20
CA ALA A 101 7.04 -21.81 -18.05
C ALA A 101 6.00 -22.79 -18.58
N GLY A 102 4.92 -23.07 -17.84
CA GLY A 102 3.83 -23.95 -18.26
C GLY A 102 2.74 -23.26 -19.12
N PHE A 103 3.03 -22.06 -19.65
CA PHE A 103 2.01 -21.31 -20.41
C PHE A 103 1.61 -21.99 -21.70
N ASP A 104 2.54 -22.54 -22.47
CA ASP A 104 2.26 -23.15 -23.77
C ASP A 104 1.35 -24.36 -23.64
N ASP A 105 1.54 -25.19 -22.61
CA ASP A 105 0.64 -26.32 -22.33
C ASP A 105 -0.78 -25.83 -22.02
N ARG A 106 -0.91 -24.77 -21.20
CA ARG A 106 -2.22 -24.17 -20.90
C ARG A 106 -2.87 -23.56 -22.12
N ARG A 107 -2.07 -23.00 -23.02
CA ARG A 107 -2.53 -22.42 -24.29
C ARG A 107 -3.05 -23.51 -25.21
N MET A 108 -2.32 -24.61 -25.36
CA MET A 108 -2.75 -25.78 -26.15
C MET A 108 -4.04 -26.38 -25.58
N ALA A 109 -4.11 -26.59 -24.28
CA ALA A 109 -5.32 -27.07 -23.61
C ALA A 109 -6.52 -26.11 -23.73
N SER A 110 -6.30 -24.82 -23.87
CA SER A 110 -7.37 -23.86 -24.17
C SER A 110 -7.84 -23.94 -25.61
N LYS A 111 -6.88 -24.08 -26.55
CA LYS A 111 -7.16 -24.21 -27.98
C LYS A 111 -7.99 -25.47 -28.31
N SER A 112 -7.72 -26.61 -27.64
CA SER A 112 -8.51 -27.84 -27.80
C SER A 112 -9.98 -27.67 -27.39
N ARG A 113 -10.29 -26.63 -26.59
CA ARG A 113 -11.64 -26.25 -26.17
C ARG A 113 -12.17 -25.02 -26.91
N SER A 114 -11.61 -24.74 -28.09
CA SER A 114 -11.96 -23.56 -28.93
C SER A 114 -11.85 -22.22 -28.18
N ARG A 115 -10.88 -22.11 -27.27
CA ARG A 115 -10.61 -20.86 -26.52
C ARG A 115 -9.22 -20.35 -26.81
N ILE A 116 -9.07 -19.03 -26.86
CA ILE A 116 -7.79 -18.35 -26.98
C ILE A 116 -7.31 -17.96 -25.57
N ARG A 117 -6.06 -18.30 -25.27
CA ARG A 117 -5.39 -17.87 -24.04
C ARG A 117 -4.22 -16.96 -24.39
N GLY A 118 -4.20 -15.78 -23.79
CA GLY A 118 -3.09 -14.85 -23.86
C GLY A 118 -2.38 -14.72 -22.52
N PHE A 119 -1.20 -14.15 -22.53
CA PHE A 119 -0.44 -13.74 -21.36
C PHE A 119 0.19 -12.38 -21.60
N GLY A 120 0.54 -11.70 -20.51
CA GLY A 120 1.26 -10.45 -20.52
C GLY A 120 2.09 -10.33 -19.26
N ILE A 121 3.09 -9.48 -19.32
CA ILE A 121 3.97 -9.17 -18.21
C ILE A 121 4.23 -7.67 -18.18
N ALA A 122 4.20 -7.09 -16.97
CA ALA A 122 4.55 -5.71 -16.72
C ALA A 122 5.15 -5.56 -15.31
N ASN A 123 6.08 -4.64 -15.17
CA ASN A 123 6.71 -4.30 -13.88
C ASN A 123 6.36 -2.84 -13.51
N PRO A 124 5.18 -2.59 -12.94
CA PRO A 124 4.79 -1.24 -12.56
C PRO A 124 5.56 -0.77 -11.32
N ILE A 125 5.72 0.54 -11.20
CA ILE A 125 6.22 1.19 -9.99
C ILE A 125 5.26 2.28 -9.55
N GLU A 126 5.08 2.39 -8.23
CA GLU A 126 4.22 3.38 -7.60
C GLU A 126 4.98 4.14 -6.51
N ILE A 127 4.63 5.40 -6.31
CA ILE A 127 5.10 6.21 -5.19
C ILE A 127 4.16 5.96 -4.00
N ALA A 128 4.71 5.56 -2.86
CA ALA A 128 3.98 5.50 -1.60
C ALA A 128 4.20 6.77 -0.78
N GLY A 129 3.20 7.17 0.02
CA GLY A 129 3.27 8.32 0.92
C GLY A 129 3.00 9.68 0.27
N GLY A 130 2.64 9.72 -1.02
CA GLY A 130 2.32 10.95 -1.75
C GLY A 130 3.51 11.60 -2.45
N PRO A 131 3.23 12.49 -3.42
CA PRO A 131 4.27 13.07 -4.29
C PRO A 131 5.13 14.13 -3.63
N GLU A 132 4.69 14.71 -2.53
CA GLU A 132 5.30 15.91 -1.94
C GLU A 132 6.45 15.60 -0.98
N ARG A 133 6.71 14.34 -0.65
CA ARG A 133 7.73 13.90 0.31
C ARG A 133 7.65 14.61 1.67
N LYS A 134 6.46 15.01 2.08
CA LYS A 134 6.17 15.67 3.35
C LYS A 134 5.14 14.84 4.12
N PRO A 135 5.24 14.83 5.46
CA PRO A 135 4.16 14.27 6.28
C PRO A 135 2.84 14.99 5.95
N HIS A 136 1.79 14.23 5.74
CA HIS A 136 0.44 14.77 5.55
C HIS A 136 -0.32 14.69 6.87
N SER A 137 -1.00 15.79 7.20
CA SER A 137 -1.96 15.80 8.30
C SER A 137 -3.14 14.90 7.94
N GLU A 138 -3.55 14.05 8.85
CA GLU A 138 -4.74 13.22 8.70
C GLU A 138 -5.45 13.09 10.05
N PHE A 139 -6.76 12.91 10.01
CA PHE A 139 -7.62 12.79 11.18
C PHE A 139 -7.98 11.33 11.44
N ALA A 140 -7.87 10.93 12.71
CA ALA A 140 -8.46 9.70 13.20
C ALA A 140 -9.04 9.91 14.60
N ARG A 141 -10.18 9.29 14.89
CA ARG A 141 -10.77 9.18 16.22
C ARG A 141 -11.18 7.72 16.42
N VAL A 142 -10.77 7.15 17.54
CA VAL A 142 -11.13 5.78 17.94
C VAL A 142 -11.96 5.88 19.22
N THR A 143 -13.13 5.28 19.21
CA THR A 143 -14.02 5.16 20.37
C THR A 143 -14.25 3.68 20.63
N VAL A 144 -14.00 3.25 21.85
CA VAL A 144 -14.29 1.90 22.33
C VAL A 144 -15.47 1.96 23.26
N SER A 145 -16.45 1.10 23.05
CA SER A 145 -17.65 1.02 23.87
C SER A 145 -17.53 -0.12 24.89
N PRO A 146 -18.27 -0.09 26.00
CA PRO A 146 -18.23 -1.15 27.02
C PRO A 146 -18.64 -2.54 26.53
N ASP A 147 -19.33 -2.63 25.40
CA ASP A 147 -19.69 -3.89 24.75
C ASP A 147 -18.58 -4.45 23.83
N GLY A 148 -17.41 -3.82 23.83
CA GLY A 148 -16.27 -4.21 23.00
C GLY A 148 -16.36 -3.72 21.55
N SER A 149 -17.42 -3.01 21.15
CA SER A 149 -17.50 -2.41 19.81
C SER A 149 -16.55 -1.24 19.67
N VAL A 150 -15.95 -1.10 18.48
CA VAL A 150 -14.98 -0.04 18.18
C VAL A 150 -15.47 0.77 16.98
N VAL A 151 -15.56 2.08 17.14
CA VAL A 151 -15.87 3.03 16.07
C VAL A 151 -14.60 3.80 15.72
N LEU A 152 -14.16 3.66 14.48
CA LEU A 152 -13.06 4.43 13.90
C LEU A 152 -13.63 5.49 12.96
N VAL A 153 -13.31 6.74 13.20
CA VAL A 153 -13.55 7.84 12.25
C VAL A 153 -12.26 8.22 11.57
N SER A 154 -12.27 8.34 10.24
CA SER A 154 -11.10 8.75 9.45
C SER A 154 -11.44 9.89 8.51
N GLY A 155 -10.51 10.84 8.37
CA GLY A 155 -10.58 11.91 7.37
C GLY A 155 -10.32 11.47 5.93
N SER A 156 -9.90 10.21 5.72
CA SER A 156 -9.80 9.60 4.40
C SER A 156 -11.17 9.15 3.89
N SER A 157 -11.32 8.99 2.58
CA SER A 157 -12.52 8.43 1.96
C SER A 157 -12.19 7.15 1.19
N ASP A 158 -13.10 6.18 1.22
CA ASP A 158 -12.97 4.92 0.48
C ASP A 158 -13.69 5.03 -0.87
N SER A 159 -13.03 4.58 -1.93
CA SER A 159 -13.59 4.44 -3.27
C SER A 159 -13.29 3.03 -3.81
N GLY A 160 -13.31 2.01 -2.93
CA GLY A 160 -13.00 0.61 -3.24
C GLY A 160 -11.56 0.19 -2.90
N GLN A 161 -10.84 0.95 -2.05
CA GLN A 161 -9.48 0.58 -1.61
C GLN A 161 -9.48 -0.39 -0.43
N GLY A 162 -10.66 -0.67 0.18
CA GLY A 162 -10.78 -1.60 1.30
C GLY A 162 -10.32 -1.02 2.64
N HIS A 163 -10.53 0.28 2.85
CA HIS A 163 -10.10 0.95 4.08
C HIS A 163 -10.70 0.34 5.33
N ALA A 164 -11.98 -0.07 5.29
CA ALA A 164 -12.63 -0.70 6.45
C ALA A 164 -11.85 -1.93 6.93
N THR A 165 -11.44 -2.80 6.00
CA THR A 165 -10.65 -3.99 6.32
C THR A 165 -9.25 -3.63 6.82
N VAL A 166 -8.53 -2.77 6.07
CA VAL A 166 -7.13 -2.43 6.39
C VAL A 166 -7.03 -1.70 7.74
N PHE A 167 -7.94 -0.76 8.01
CA PHE A 167 -7.92 0.01 9.25
C PHE A 167 -8.34 -0.82 10.47
N ALA A 168 -9.31 -1.74 10.28
CA ALA A 168 -9.64 -2.72 11.31
C ALA A 168 -8.44 -3.62 11.65
N GLN A 169 -7.70 -4.08 10.65
CA GLN A 169 -6.47 -4.86 10.86
C GLN A 169 -5.40 -4.07 11.63
N ILE A 170 -5.23 -2.78 11.35
CA ILE A 170 -4.28 -1.92 12.09
C ILE A 170 -4.68 -1.82 13.57
N LEU A 171 -5.96 -1.56 13.86
CA LEU A 171 -6.46 -1.47 15.24
C LEU A 171 -6.37 -2.82 15.95
N SER A 172 -6.79 -3.90 15.29
CA SER A 172 -6.68 -5.26 15.82
C SER A 172 -5.22 -5.61 16.20
N SER A 173 -4.28 -5.32 15.32
CA SER A 173 -2.85 -5.55 15.57
C SER A 173 -2.29 -4.71 16.72
N LYS A 174 -2.86 -3.53 17.00
CA LYS A 174 -2.37 -2.63 18.05
C LYS A 174 -3.09 -2.80 19.39
N LEU A 175 -4.40 -3.02 19.38
CA LEU A 175 -5.22 -3.08 20.58
C LEU A 175 -5.64 -4.50 20.98
N GLY A 176 -5.44 -5.50 20.10
CA GLY A 176 -5.91 -6.86 20.33
C GLY A 176 -7.42 -7.03 20.17
N VAL A 177 -8.10 -6.03 19.59
CA VAL A 177 -9.56 -6.09 19.36
C VAL A 177 -9.88 -6.99 18.16
N ASP A 178 -11.07 -7.62 18.18
CA ASP A 178 -11.55 -8.37 17.02
C ASP A 178 -11.75 -7.40 15.83
N PRO A 179 -11.14 -7.66 14.66
CA PRO A 179 -11.31 -6.80 13.50
C PRO A 179 -12.78 -6.70 13.04
N THR A 180 -13.63 -7.67 13.36
CA THR A 180 -15.07 -7.64 13.03
C THR A 180 -15.87 -6.72 13.96
N ALA A 181 -15.32 -6.37 15.14
CA ALA A 181 -15.90 -5.40 16.07
C ALA A 181 -15.64 -3.95 15.66
N VAL A 182 -14.75 -3.73 14.67
CA VAL A 182 -14.37 -2.38 14.21
C VAL A 182 -15.28 -1.91 13.08
N SER A 183 -15.96 -0.81 13.29
CA SER A 183 -16.74 -0.09 12.28
C SER A 183 -16.02 1.18 11.85
N LEU A 184 -16.00 1.46 10.53
CA LEU A 184 -15.38 2.65 9.95
C LEU A 184 -16.44 3.68 9.54
N ILE A 185 -16.26 4.93 10.01
CA ILE A 185 -16.93 6.11 9.49
C ILE A 185 -15.91 6.93 8.71
N ALA A 186 -16.11 7.09 7.41
CA ALA A 186 -15.23 7.84 6.52
C ALA A 186 -16.05 8.61 5.47
N GLY A 187 -15.50 9.74 4.99
CA GLY A 187 -16.18 10.58 4.01
C GLY A 187 -17.36 11.41 4.57
N ASP A 188 -17.55 11.46 5.88
CA ASP A 188 -18.54 12.31 6.54
C ASP A 188 -17.85 13.49 7.23
N THR A 189 -18.06 14.69 6.72
CA THR A 189 -17.44 15.91 7.26
C THR A 189 -18.05 16.38 8.59
N ARG A 190 -19.17 15.81 9.02
CA ARG A 190 -19.74 16.07 10.35
C ARG A 190 -18.97 15.30 11.43
N GLU A 191 -18.46 14.12 11.07
CA GLU A 191 -17.74 13.23 11.98
C GLU A 191 -16.23 13.46 11.93
N ALA A 192 -15.68 13.73 10.74
CA ALA A 192 -14.27 14.02 10.51
C ALA A 192 -14.08 15.51 10.16
N PRO A 193 -13.77 16.37 11.15
CA PRO A 193 -13.65 17.82 10.93
C PRO A 193 -12.44 18.19 10.06
N ASN A 194 -11.45 17.30 9.98
CA ASN A 194 -10.25 17.46 9.18
C ASN A 194 -10.01 16.19 8.36
N GLY A 195 -9.47 16.36 7.18
CA GLY A 195 -9.10 15.27 6.29
C GLY A 195 -8.89 15.80 4.89
N THR A 196 -8.05 15.13 4.15
CA THR A 196 -7.72 15.55 2.79
C THR A 196 -8.20 14.53 1.75
N GLY A 197 -8.89 13.49 2.21
CA GLY A 197 -9.37 12.41 1.36
C GLY A 197 -8.25 11.44 0.91
N THR A 198 -8.57 10.60 -0.05
CA THR A 198 -7.67 9.53 -0.52
C THR A 198 -7.12 9.85 -1.89
N PHE A 199 -5.82 10.08 -1.98
CA PHE A 199 -5.07 10.28 -3.23
C PHE A 199 -3.56 10.09 -3.02
N GLY A 200 -2.80 9.95 -4.12
CA GLY A 200 -1.34 9.92 -4.10
C GLY A 200 -0.73 8.73 -3.36
N SER A 201 -1.45 7.61 -3.26
CA SER A 201 -1.01 6.36 -2.61
C SER A 201 -0.50 6.55 -1.19
N ARG A 202 -1.14 7.45 -0.42
CA ARG A 202 -0.67 7.88 0.91
C ARG A 202 -1.56 7.45 2.07
N THR A 203 -2.76 6.91 1.81
CA THR A 203 -3.75 6.69 2.87
C THR A 203 -3.22 5.82 4.00
N VAL A 204 -2.57 4.69 3.70
CA VAL A 204 -2.00 3.85 4.77
C VAL A 204 -0.86 4.57 5.50
N ALA A 205 -0.03 5.33 4.78
CA ALA A 205 1.04 6.10 5.41
C ALA A 205 0.52 7.24 6.30
N ALA A 206 -0.51 7.96 5.90
CA ALA A 206 -1.06 9.09 6.65
C ALA A 206 -2.14 8.64 7.66
N ALA A 207 -3.26 8.08 7.19
CA ALA A 207 -4.35 7.66 8.05
C ALA A 207 -3.97 6.47 8.94
N GLY A 208 -3.24 5.49 8.41
CA GLY A 208 -2.73 4.38 9.21
C GLY A 208 -1.83 4.85 10.36
N THR A 209 -0.95 5.83 10.11
CA THR A 209 -0.13 6.43 11.18
C THR A 209 -1.01 7.17 12.21
N SER A 210 -2.05 7.90 11.79
CA SER A 210 -2.97 8.56 12.71
C SER A 210 -3.73 7.55 13.56
N ILE A 211 -4.16 6.44 12.99
CA ILE A 211 -4.83 5.34 13.70
C ILE A 211 -3.89 4.70 14.73
N VAL A 212 -2.64 4.43 14.36
CA VAL A 212 -1.63 3.90 15.29
C VAL A 212 -1.41 4.85 16.46
N LYS A 213 -1.30 6.17 16.21
CA LYS A 213 -1.18 7.16 17.28
C LYS A 213 -2.40 7.20 18.20
N CYS A 214 -3.62 7.07 17.67
CA CYS A 214 -4.82 6.96 18.48
C CYS A 214 -4.77 5.71 19.38
N ALA A 215 -4.36 4.56 18.84
CA ALA A 215 -4.21 3.33 19.61
C ALA A 215 -3.17 3.49 20.71
N GLU A 216 -2.01 4.09 20.42
CA GLU A 216 -0.95 4.36 21.43
C GLU A 216 -1.43 5.29 22.56
N ILE A 217 -2.24 6.30 22.23
CA ILE A 217 -2.85 7.18 23.23
C ILE A 217 -3.83 6.39 24.10
N LEU A 218 -4.68 5.58 23.50
CA LEU A 218 -5.63 4.72 24.26
C LEU A 218 -4.90 3.77 25.19
N ILE A 219 -3.89 3.05 24.68
CA ILE A 219 -3.07 2.13 25.49
C ILE A 219 -2.47 2.86 26.68
N LYS A 220 -1.90 4.05 26.44
CA LYS A 220 -1.31 4.83 27.53
C LYS A 220 -2.34 5.34 28.53
N THR A 221 -3.50 5.79 28.05
CA THR A 221 -4.58 6.30 28.92
C THR A 221 -5.16 5.20 29.82
N MET A 222 -5.26 4.00 29.30
CA MET A 222 -5.80 2.85 30.04
C MET A 222 -4.76 2.14 30.92
N GLN A 223 -3.51 2.58 30.92
CA GLN A 223 -2.45 1.97 31.75
C GLN A 223 -2.69 2.17 33.25
N GLU A 224 -3.19 3.34 33.68
CA GLU A 224 -3.52 3.62 35.07
C GLU A 224 -4.73 2.78 35.54
N PRO A 225 -5.88 2.75 34.86
CA PRO A 225 -6.96 1.82 35.16
C PRO A 225 -6.51 0.34 35.22
N ALA A 226 -5.64 -0.07 34.30
CA ALA A 226 -5.10 -1.44 34.32
C ALA A 226 -4.27 -1.73 35.57
N ALA A 227 -3.46 -0.77 36.01
CA ALA A 227 -2.67 -0.89 37.25
C ALA A 227 -3.59 -1.02 38.46
N GLU A 228 -4.66 -0.23 38.55
CA GLU A 228 -5.65 -0.33 39.62
C GLU A 228 -6.33 -1.71 39.68
N VAL A 229 -6.82 -2.20 38.53
CA VAL A 229 -7.50 -3.51 38.44
C VAL A 229 -6.58 -4.67 38.73
N LEU A 230 -5.30 -4.55 38.35
CA LEU A 230 -4.29 -5.60 38.59
C LEU A 230 -3.56 -5.45 39.91
N GLU A 231 -3.99 -4.51 40.76
CA GLU A 231 -3.38 -4.24 42.10
C GLU A 231 -1.86 -4.03 42.00
N SER A 232 -1.40 -3.26 41.02
CA SER A 232 0.02 -3.02 40.71
C SER A 232 0.31 -1.52 40.52
N THR A 233 1.56 -1.18 40.28
CA THR A 233 1.97 0.18 39.96
C THR A 233 2.06 0.39 38.41
N ILE A 234 1.87 1.62 37.94
CA ILE A 234 1.93 1.93 36.51
C ILE A 234 3.27 1.50 35.89
N ASP A 235 4.38 1.65 36.64
CA ASP A 235 5.73 1.31 36.18
C ASP A 235 5.94 -0.21 35.96
N GLU A 236 5.11 -1.03 36.61
CA GLU A 236 5.12 -2.48 36.46
C GLU A 236 4.21 -3.01 35.39
N ILE A 237 3.38 -2.14 34.79
CA ILE A 237 2.45 -2.52 33.71
C ILE A 237 3.11 -2.39 32.34
N SER A 238 3.11 -3.45 31.56
CA SER A 238 3.43 -3.48 30.15
C SER A 238 2.18 -3.83 29.32
N PHE A 239 2.15 -3.37 28.07
CA PHE A 239 1.09 -3.72 27.13
C PHE A 239 1.69 -4.51 25.97
N GLU A 240 1.18 -5.72 25.74
CA GLU A 240 1.64 -6.60 24.68
C GLU A 240 0.48 -7.49 24.20
N ASP A 241 0.35 -7.63 22.88
CA ASP A 241 -0.65 -8.50 22.24
C ASP A 241 -2.09 -8.27 22.73
N GLY A 242 -2.46 -7.01 22.98
CA GLY A 242 -3.80 -6.65 23.44
C GLY A 242 -4.05 -6.81 24.93
N TYR A 243 -3.02 -7.10 25.73
CA TYR A 243 -3.13 -7.30 27.16
C TYR A 243 -2.21 -6.36 27.96
N TYR A 244 -2.74 -5.82 29.04
CA TYR A 244 -1.93 -5.25 30.11
C TYR A 244 -1.44 -6.37 31.01
N ARG A 245 -0.15 -6.39 31.31
CA ARG A 245 0.52 -7.45 32.08
C ARG A 245 1.35 -6.83 33.20
N VAL A 246 1.29 -7.43 34.38
CA VAL A 246 2.20 -7.07 35.48
C VAL A 246 3.54 -7.78 35.28
N GLN A 247 4.63 -7.00 35.24
CA GLN A 247 5.97 -7.56 35.09
C GLN A 247 6.30 -8.56 36.19
N LYS A 248 6.93 -9.67 35.81
CA LYS A 248 7.31 -10.76 36.73
C LYS A 248 6.13 -11.45 37.47
N SER A 249 4.93 -11.34 36.91
CA SER A 249 3.70 -11.95 37.37
C SER A 249 2.95 -12.61 36.24
N ASN A 250 1.95 -13.45 36.54
CA ASN A 250 1.01 -14.01 35.59
C ASN A 250 -0.29 -13.19 35.48
N LEU A 251 -0.38 -12.06 36.19
CA LEU A 251 -1.56 -11.20 36.19
C LEU A 251 -1.64 -10.42 34.85
N SER A 252 -2.79 -10.47 34.24
CA SER A 252 -3.05 -9.73 33.01
C SER A 252 -4.54 -9.48 32.85
N ILE A 253 -4.88 -8.41 32.12
CA ILE A 253 -6.23 -8.07 31.69
C ILE A 253 -6.19 -7.65 30.22
N SER A 254 -7.18 -8.07 29.41
CA SER A 254 -7.24 -7.63 28.03
C SER A 254 -7.66 -6.15 27.94
N PHE A 255 -7.32 -5.51 26.83
CA PHE A 255 -7.73 -4.13 26.56
C PHE A 255 -9.25 -3.96 26.57
N ILE A 256 -9.98 -4.98 26.12
CA ILE A 256 -11.44 -4.93 26.00
C ILE A 256 -12.12 -5.24 27.34
N ASP A 257 -11.53 -6.08 28.20
CA ASP A 257 -12.11 -6.42 29.50
C ASP A 257 -11.86 -5.33 30.55
N LEU A 258 -10.98 -4.38 30.27
CA LEU A 258 -10.67 -3.22 31.07
C LEU A 258 -11.61 -2.06 30.78
#